data_6868a00de52e0704634a6bca9e5a8ec6
#
_entry.id   6868a00de52e0704634a6bca9e5a8ec6
#
_cell.length_a   1.000
_cell.length_b   1.000
_cell.length_c   1.000
_cell.angle_alpha   90.00
_cell.angle_beta   90.00
_cell.angle_gamma   90.00
#
_symmetry.space_group_name_H-M   'P 1'
#
loop_
_entity.id
_entity.type
_entity.pdbx_description
1 polymer ?
#
loop_
_entity_poly.entity_id
_entity_poly.type
_entity_poly.pdbx_seq_one_letter_code
_entity_poly.pdbx_strand_id
1 'polypeptide(L)'
;MWEALEQAAWVKTLSSTGWLYASVSIVHYVTMFWFIGSIAIVDLRVIGIAAKERNVVELGEQLFPWAWMGFTLSVIAGFLEFATAAGDWAPDPVFHVKLALIMLSVIFTIIVQTGVKKWAQAPEIPTGAKIVALISLLLWIVTIVAASEIPALEGLG
;
A
#
# COMPACT_ATOMS: atom_id res chain seq x y z
N MET A 1 -5.83 20.16 -17.46
CA MET A 1 -4.63 19.91 -16.64
C MET A 1 -4.15 18.47 -16.82
N TRP A 2 -5.01 17.48 -16.67
CA TRP A 2 -4.64 16.05 -16.80
C TRP A 2 -4.23 15.68 -18.23
N GLU A 3 -4.94 16.17 -19.25
CA GLU A 3 -4.56 16.00 -20.67
C GLU A 3 -3.16 16.54 -20.97
N ALA A 4 -2.74 17.64 -20.34
CA ALA A 4 -1.39 18.17 -20.52
C ALA A 4 -0.33 17.23 -19.94
N LEU A 5 -0.64 16.49 -18.86
CA LEU A 5 0.24 15.47 -18.29
C LEU A 5 0.40 14.30 -19.27
N GLU A 6 -0.69 13.78 -19.83
CA GLU A 6 -0.68 12.69 -20.81
C GLU A 6 0.09 13.07 -22.10
N GLN A 7 0.06 14.35 -22.48
CA GLN A 7 0.77 14.86 -23.64
C GLN A 7 2.27 15.06 -23.42
N ALA A 8 2.76 14.93 -22.17
CA ALA A 8 4.20 15.03 -21.88
C ALA A 8 5.00 13.95 -22.62
N ALA A 9 6.17 14.30 -23.14
CA ALA A 9 6.98 13.41 -23.98
C ALA A 9 7.34 12.10 -23.26
N TRP A 10 7.67 12.17 -21.99
CA TRP A 10 8.02 10.98 -21.19
C TRP A 10 6.81 10.06 -20.95
N VAL A 11 5.59 10.61 -20.77
CA VAL A 11 4.35 9.83 -20.63
C VAL A 11 4.03 9.11 -21.93
N LYS A 12 4.12 9.81 -23.05
CA LYS A 12 3.93 9.21 -24.39
C LYS A 12 4.92 8.08 -24.65
N THR A 13 6.19 8.26 -24.28
CA THR A 13 7.19 7.21 -24.40
C THR A 13 6.82 6.01 -23.55
N LEU A 14 6.39 6.23 -22.30
CA LEU A 14 5.97 5.17 -21.37
C LEU A 14 4.75 4.41 -21.92
N SER A 15 3.70 5.10 -22.35
CA SER A 15 2.46 4.48 -22.85
C SER A 15 2.63 3.78 -24.20
N SER A 16 3.48 4.31 -25.09
CA SER A 16 3.71 3.72 -26.42
C SER A 16 4.70 2.55 -26.42
N THR A 17 5.48 2.39 -25.36
CA THR A 17 6.51 1.34 -25.24
C THR A 17 6.03 0.23 -24.29
N GLY A 18 5.40 -0.80 -24.84
CA GLY A 18 4.72 -1.83 -24.05
C GLY A 18 5.60 -2.53 -23.01
N TRP A 19 6.87 -2.82 -23.31
CA TRP A 19 7.78 -3.43 -22.33
C TRP A 19 8.11 -2.46 -21.18
N LEU A 20 8.18 -1.17 -21.44
CA LEU A 20 8.48 -0.16 -20.42
C LEU A 20 7.29 -0.01 -19.46
N TYR A 21 6.07 0.11 -20.01
CA TYR A 21 4.84 0.13 -19.20
C TYR A 21 4.72 -1.14 -18.34
N ALA A 22 4.89 -2.32 -18.95
CA ALA A 22 4.84 -3.59 -18.22
C ALA A 22 5.89 -3.65 -17.09
N SER A 23 7.10 -3.11 -17.32
CA SER A 23 8.14 -3.06 -16.27
C SER A 23 7.74 -2.17 -15.10
N VAL A 24 7.13 -1.02 -15.36
CA VAL A 24 6.61 -0.11 -14.31
C VAL A 24 5.52 -0.81 -13.51
N SER A 25 4.58 -1.49 -14.17
CA SER A 25 3.51 -2.25 -13.51
C SER A 25 4.06 -3.38 -12.64
N ILE A 26 5.05 -4.12 -13.13
CA ILE A 26 5.73 -5.17 -12.32
C ILE A 26 6.37 -4.55 -11.08
N VAL A 27 7.09 -3.44 -11.22
CA VAL A 27 7.70 -2.73 -10.09
C VAL A 27 6.63 -2.28 -9.10
N HIS A 28 5.52 -1.70 -9.59
CA HIS A 28 4.40 -1.28 -8.74
C HIS A 28 3.87 -2.43 -7.89
N TYR A 29 3.51 -3.54 -8.51
CA TYR A 29 2.95 -4.70 -7.81
C TYR A 29 3.95 -5.36 -6.87
N VAL A 30 5.19 -5.60 -7.31
CA VAL A 30 6.23 -6.24 -6.48
C VAL A 30 6.52 -5.40 -5.23
N THR A 31 6.67 -4.09 -5.38
CA THR A 31 6.98 -3.20 -4.25
C THR A 31 5.78 -3.00 -3.33
N MET A 32 4.55 -3.03 -3.87
CA MET A 32 3.32 -3.03 -3.10
C MET A 32 3.21 -4.31 -2.24
N PHE A 33 3.43 -5.50 -2.82
CA PHE A 33 3.42 -6.75 -2.07
C PHE A 33 4.52 -6.81 -1.03
N TRP A 34 5.70 -6.30 -1.33
CA TRP A 34 6.78 -6.19 -0.36
C TRP A 34 6.38 -5.31 0.83
N PHE A 35 5.83 -4.13 0.57
CA PHE A 35 5.33 -3.23 1.60
C PHE A 35 4.27 -3.91 2.48
N ILE A 36 3.20 -4.41 1.86
CA ILE A 36 2.07 -5.01 2.58
C ILE A 36 2.50 -6.27 3.33
N GLY A 37 3.33 -7.12 2.73
CA GLY A 37 3.87 -8.32 3.39
C GLY A 37 4.68 -7.98 4.63
N SER A 38 5.50 -6.92 4.57
CA SER A 38 6.27 -6.45 5.73
C SER A 38 5.38 -5.95 6.87
N ILE A 39 4.35 -5.16 6.54
CA ILE A 39 3.37 -4.67 7.53
C ILE A 39 2.56 -5.83 8.11
N ALA A 40 2.08 -6.75 7.26
CA ALA A 40 1.28 -7.89 7.70
C ALA A 40 2.02 -8.77 8.72
N ILE A 41 3.32 -8.98 8.57
CA ILE A 41 4.12 -9.75 9.55
C ILE A 41 4.13 -9.05 10.90
N VAL A 42 4.28 -7.72 10.95
CA VAL A 42 4.24 -6.95 12.21
C VAL A 42 2.84 -6.96 12.81
N ASP A 43 1.80 -6.71 12.01
CA ASP A 43 0.40 -6.72 12.46
C ASP A 43 0.02 -8.08 13.05
N LEU A 44 0.35 -9.18 12.35
CA LEU A 44 0.10 -10.55 12.82
C LEU A 44 0.88 -10.88 14.10
N ARG A 45 2.09 -10.29 14.27
CA ARG A 45 2.85 -10.43 15.51
C ARG A 45 2.21 -9.68 16.66
N VAL A 46 1.71 -8.46 16.43
CA VAL A 46 0.97 -7.67 17.45
C VAL A 46 -0.31 -8.39 17.84
N ILE A 47 -1.06 -8.96 16.89
CA ILE A 47 -2.28 -9.75 17.15
C ILE A 47 -1.95 -11.02 17.93
N GLY A 48 -0.75 -11.58 17.77
CA GLY A 48 -0.31 -12.81 18.43
C GLY A 48 -0.59 -14.09 17.62
N ILE A 49 -0.77 -13.97 16.31
CA ILE A 49 -1.02 -15.11 15.40
C ILE A 49 0.31 -15.65 14.84
N ALA A 50 1.22 -14.78 14.39
CA ALA A 50 2.48 -15.18 13.76
C ALA A 50 3.69 -14.61 14.49
N ALA A 51 4.88 -15.16 14.21
CA ALA A 51 6.19 -14.72 14.70
C ALA A 51 6.26 -14.57 16.24
N LYS A 52 5.55 -15.42 17.00
CA LYS A 52 5.35 -15.31 18.47
C LYS A 52 6.67 -15.30 19.23
N GLU A 53 7.68 -16.02 18.74
CA GLU A 53 9.02 -16.11 19.35
C GLU A 53 9.87 -14.85 19.13
N ARG A 54 9.44 -13.94 18.26
CA ARG A 54 10.20 -12.72 17.94
C ARG A 54 9.76 -11.57 18.84
N ASN A 55 10.72 -10.78 19.29
CA ASN A 55 10.43 -9.51 19.93
C ASN A 55 9.73 -8.57 18.92
N VAL A 56 8.56 -8.04 19.30
CA VAL A 56 7.74 -7.21 18.39
C VAL A 56 8.42 -5.88 18.04
N VAL A 57 9.21 -5.31 18.95
CA VAL A 57 9.94 -4.06 18.71
C VAL A 57 11.06 -4.29 17.71
N GLU A 58 11.89 -5.32 17.92
CA GLU A 58 12.97 -5.69 17.01
C GLU A 58 12.46 -6.02 15.62
N LEU A 59 11.34 -6.76 15.55
CA LEU A 59 10.70 -7.11 14.29
C LEU A 59 10.23 -5.85 13.54
N GLY A 60 9.61 -4.90 14.26
CA GLY A 60 9.19 -3.63 13.69
C GLY A 60 10.37 -2.79 13.22
N GLU A 61 11.44 -2.68 14.03
CA GLU A 61 12.66 -1.93 13.64
C GLU A 61 13.35 -2.52 12.40
N GLN A 62 13.26 -3.83 12.21
CA GLN A 62 13.78 -4.50 11.03
C GLN A 62 12.90 -4.29 9.78
N LEU A 63 11.58 -4.36 9.92
CA LEU A 63 10.67 -4.40 8.77
C LEU A 63 10.16 -3.03 8.32
N PHE A 64 9.89 -2.08 9.22
CA PHE A 64 9.34 -0.79 8.83
C PHE A 64 10.20 0.02 7.85
N PRO A 65 11.55 0.09 7.97
CA PRO A 65 12.37 0.79 6.98
C PRO A 65 12.20 0.21 5.57
N TRP A 66 12.20 -1.11 5.46
CA TRP A 66 11.99 -1.82 4.19
C TRP A 66 10.56 -1.66 3.66
N ALA A 67 9.56 -1.68 4.54
CA ALA A 67 8.19 -1.42 4.18
C ALA A 67 8.04 -0.02 3.56
N TRP A 68 8.55 1.03 4.22
CA TRP A 68 8.45 2.39 3.70
C TRP A 68 9.22 2.60 2.39
N MET A 69 10.33 1.91 2.21
CA MET A 69 11.03 1.90 0.92
C MET A 69 10.15 1.28 -0.18
N GLY A 70 9.55 0.11 0.08
CA GLY A 70 8.60 -0.53 -0.83
C GLY A 70 7.40 0.36 -1.15
N PHE A 71 6.81 1.01 -0.13
CA PHE A 71 5.71 1.96 -0.30
C PHE A 71 6.09 3.13 -1.22
N THR A 72 7.25 3.75 -0.97
CA THR A 72 7.73 4.89 -1.78
C THR A 72 7.90 4.48 -3.25
N LEU A 73 8.53 3.34 -3.51
CA LEU A 73 8.70 2.83 -4.87
C LEU A 73 7.37 2.49 -5.53
N SER A 74 6.44 1.90 -4.77
CA SER A 74 5.09 1.61 -5.27
C SER A 74 4.31 2.88 -5.61
N VAL A 75 4.40 3.93 -4.79
CA VAL A 75 3.77 5.23 -5.06
C VAL A 75 4.35 5.87 -6.31
N ILE A 76 5.68 5.84 -6.48
CA ILE A 76 6.34 6.38 -7.68
C ILE A 76 5.86 5.63 -8.93
N ALA A 77 5.90 4.29 -8.90
CA ALA A 77 5.47 3.48 -10.03
C ALA A 77 3.97 3.66 -10.34
N GLY A 78 3.12 3.69 -9.30
CA GLY A 78 1.69 3.96 -9.45
C GLY A 78 1.37 5.36 -9.97
N PHE A 79 2.19 6.37 -9.65
CA PHE A 79 2.07 7.69 -10.26
C PHE A 79 2.43 7.67 -11.75
N LEU A 80 3.46 6.90 -12.14
CA LEU A 80 3.82 6.75 -13.56
C LEU A 80 2.70 6.07 -14.35
N GLU A 81 2.05 5.05 -13.79
CA GLU A 81 0.87 4.42 -14.40
C GLU A 81 -0.30 5.41 -14.48
N PHE A 82 -0.63 6.09 -13.39
CA PHE A 82 -1.67 7.12 -13.37
C PHE A 82 -1.44 8.17 -14.47
N ALA A 83 -0.22 8.61 -14.66
CA ALA A 83 0.11 9.65 -15.65
C ALA A 83 -0.22 9.23 -17.09
N THR A 84 -0.28 7.93 -17.40
CA THR A 84 -0.60 7.43 -18.76
C THR A 84 -2.09 7.47 -19.10
N ALA A 85 -2.97 7.60 -18.11
CA ALA A 85 -4.42 7.67 -18.24
C ALA A 85 -5.04 8.64 -17.22
N ALA A 86 -4.37 9.75 -16.96
CA ALA A 86 -4.73 10.70 -15.92
C ALA A 86 -6.08 11.40 -16.21
N GLY A 87 -6.43 11.59 -17.48
CA GLY A 87 -7.72 12.15 -17.91
C GLY A 87 -8.90 11.27 -17.53
N ASP A 88 -8.74 9.97 -17.63
CA ASP A 88 -9.78 8.98 -17.31
C ASP A 88 -9.86 8.73 -15.81
N TRP A 89 -8.72 8.54 -15.13
CA TRP A 89 -8.70 8.17 -13.73
C TRP A 89 -8.91 9.34 -12.76
N ALA A 90 -8.45 10.55 -13.11
CA ALA A 90 -8.60 11.68 -12.19
C ALA A 90 -10.07 12.05 -11.89
N PRO A 91 -11.05 11.98 -12.80
CA PRO A 91 -12.46 12.20 -12.49
C PRO A 91 -13.16 10.97 -11.90
N ASP A 92 -12.56 9.78 -11.95
CA ASP A 92 -13.20 8.53 -11.53
C ASP A 92 -13.39 8.47 -10.01
N PRO A 93 -14.65 8.33 -9.52
CA PRO A 93 -14.92 8.21 -8.09
C PRO A 93 -14.29 6.95 -7.47
N VAL A 94 -14.14 5.85 -8.22
CA VAL A 94 -13.52 4.60 -7.71
C VAL A 94 -12.03 4.82 -7.42
N PHE A 95 -11.35 5.61 -8.27
CA PHE A 95 -9.97 6.01 -8.04
C PHE A 95 -9.82 6.84 -6.75
N HIS A 96 -10.76 7.77 -6.48
CA HIS A 96 -10.76 8.53 -5.23
C HIS A 96 -11.00 7.67 -4.00
N VAL A 97 -11.89 6.68 -4.07
CA VAL A 97 -12.11 5.70 -2.99
C VAL A 97 -10.83 4.91 -2.72
N LYS A 98 -10.13 4.46 -3.76
CA LYS A 98 -8.82 3.79 -3.63
C LYS A 98 -7.81 4.67 -2.90
N LEU A 99 -7.67 5.93 -3.28
CA LEU A 99 -6.75 6.86 -2.62
C LEU A 99 -7.13 7.08 -1.14
N ALA A 100 -8.42 7.22 -0.83
CA ALA A 100 -8.90 7.36 0.55
C ALA A 100 -8.58 6.11 1.39
N LEU A 101 -8.77 4.90 0.83
CA LEU A 101 -8.40 3.64 1.48
C LEU A 101 -6.89 3.54 1.73
N ILE A 102 -6.06 3.92 0.76
CA ILE A 102 -4.59 3.96 0.94
C ILE A 102 -4.23 4.91 2.07
N MET A 103 -4.77 6.13 2.09
CA MET A 103 -4.51 7.11 3.14
C MET A 103 -4.90 6.59 4.52
N LEU A 104 -6.08 5.99 4.65
CA LEU A 104 -6.56 5.40 5.90
C LEU A 104 -5.65 4.24 6.35
N SER A 105 -5.27 3.35 5.43
CA SER A 105 -4.36 2.23 5.71
C SER A 105 -3.00 2.71 6.20
N VAL A 106 -2.44 3.75 5.57
CA VAL A 106 -1.17 4.38 5.98
C VAL A 106 -1.28 4.96 7.39
N ILE A 107 -2.39 5.63 7.72
CA ILE A 107 -2.61 6.16 9.07
C ILE A 107 -2.57 5.03 10.10
N PHE A 108 -3.28 3.93 9.87
CA PHE A 108 -3.28 2.79 10.79
C PHE A 108 -1.90 2.12 10.89
N THR A 109 -1.16 2.01 9.78
CA THR A 109 0.23 1.54 9.78
C THR A 109 1.12 2.42 10.67
N ILE A 110 1.00 3.74 10.58
CA ILE A 110 1.75 4.68 11.42
C ILE A 110 1.37 4.53 12.89
N ILE A 111 0.08 4.32 13.19
CA ILE A 111 -0.37 4.08 14.58
C ILE A 111 0.25 2.79 15.12
N VAL A 112 0.29 1.71 14.35
CA VAL A 112 0.97 0.47 14.75
C VAL A 112 2.45 0.72 14.97
N GLN A 113 3.14 1.33 14.00
CA GLN A 113 4.57 1.60 14.08
C GLN A 113 4.95 2.41 15.32
N THR A 114 4.21 3.49 15.59
CA THR A 114 4.48 4.35 16.75
C THR A 114 4.04 3.71 18.06
N GLY A 115 3.01 2.87 18.03
CA GLY A 115 2.47 2.18 19.21
C GLY A 115 3.28 1.00 19.70
N VAL A 116 3.96 0.27 18.81
CA VAL A 116 4.65 -0.99 19.12
C VAL A 116 5.59 -0.88 20.32
N LYS A 117 6.41 0.16 20.40
CA LYS A 117 7.34 0.38 21.52
C LYS A 117 6.62 0.55 22.86
N LYS A 118 5.50 1.26 22.87
CA LYS A 118 4.68 1.47 24.08
C LYS A 118 3.94 0.21 24.48
N TRP A 119 3.38 -0.51 23.53
CA TRP A 119 2.61 -1.72 23.79
C TRP A 119 3.48 -2.88 24.30
N ALA A 120 4.73 -2.93 23.84
CA ALA A 120 5.70 -3.93 24.29
C ALA A 120 6.18 -3.74 25.74
N GLN A 121 5.91 -2.60 26.37
CA GLN A 121 6.24 -2.36 27.80
C GLN A 121 5.24 -3.01 28.76
N ALA A 122 4.06 -3.36 28.28
CA ALA A 122 3.08 -4.09 29.10
C ALA A 122 3.47 -5.58 29.18
N PRO A 123 3.08 -6.29 30.28
CA PRO A 123 3.31 -7.74 30.42
C PRO A 123 2.74 -8.55 29.24
N GLU A 124 1.62 -8.08 28.69
CA GLU A 124 1.00 -8.60 27.47
C GLU A 124 0.59 -7.44 26.56
N ILE A 125 0.61 -7.68 25.25
CA ILE A 125 0.15 -6.68 24.25
C ILE A 125 -1.33 -6.38 24.53
N PRO A 126 -1.70 -5.09 24.74
CA PRO A 126 -3.07 -4.70 25.07
C PRO A 126 -4.06 -5.10 23.97
N THR A 127 -5.27 -5.46 24.34
CA THR A 127 -6.35 -5.81 23.39
C THR A 127 -6.62 -4.69 22.38
N GLY A 128 -6.57 -3.42 22.82
CA GLY A 128 -6.71 -2.28 21.91
C GLY A 128 -5.64 -2.24 20.82
N ALA A 129 -4.39 -2.61 21.14
CA ALA A 129 -3.31 -2.70 20.15
C ALA A 129 -3.57 -3.81 19.13
N LYS A 130 -4.08 -4.97 19.58
CA LYS A 130 -4.45 -6.08 18.69
C LYS A 130 -5.59 -5.70 17.73
N ILE A 131 -6.57 -4.93 18.23
CA ILE A 131 -7.67 -4.40 17.40
C ILE A 131 -7.13 -3.42 16.35
N VAL A 132 -6.25 -2.51 16.72
CA VAL A 132 -5.64 -1.55 15.78
C VAL A 132 -4.85 -2.28 14.69
N ALA A 133 -4.04 -3.28 15.05
CA ALA A 133 -3.28 -4.09 14.09
C ALA A 133 -4.21 -4.90 13.17
N LEU A 134 -5.31 -5.44 13.70
CA LEU A 134 -6.32 -6.14 12.88
C LEU A 134 -6.98 -5.19 11.87
N ILE A 135 -7.35 -3.98 12.30
CA ILE A 135 -7.92 -2.97 11.41
C ILE A 135 -6.90 -2.59 10.31
N SER A 136 -5.62 -2.36 10.68
CA SER A 136 -4.53 -2.09 9.74
C SER A 136 -4.45 -3.18 8.65
N LEU A 137 -4.40 -4.44 9.06
CA LEU A 137 -4.34 -5.58 8.16
C LEU A 137 -5.56 -5.67 7.23
N LEU A 138 -6.76 -5.52 7.78
CA LEU A 138 -8.02 -5.57 7.00
C LEU A 138 -8.10 -4.42 6.01
N LEU A 139 -7.69 -3.21 6.39
CA LEU A 139 -7.66 -2.06 5.49
C LEU A 139 -6.75 -2.30 4.29
N TRP A 140 -5.57 -2.88 4.48
CA TRP A 140 -4.68 -3.23 3.36
C TRP A 140 -5.28 -4.31 2.46
N ILE A 141 -5.95 -5.33 3.03
CA ILE A 141 -6.68 -6.34 2.23
C ILE A 141 -7.76 -5.66 1.39
N VAL A 142 -8.59 -4.81 1.99
CA VAL A 142 -9.65 -4.08 1.27
C VAL A 142 -9.07 -3.17 0.19
N THR A 143 -7.94 -2.51 0.48
CA THR A 143 -7.24 -1.66 -0.50
C THR A 143 -6.76 -2.46 -1.71
N ILE A 144 -6.21 -3.68 -1.50
CA ILE A 144 -5.79 -4.57 -2.61
C ILE A 144 -7.01 -4.97 -3.44
N VAL A 145 -8.09 -5.42 -2.79
CA VAL A 145 -9.32 -5.84 -3.48
C VAL A 145 -9.89 -4.68 -4.29
N ALA A 146 -10.05 -3.49 -3.68
CA ALA A 146 -10.54 -2.32 -4.39
C ALA A 146 -9.64 -1.93 -5.58
N ALA A 147 -8.32 -2.13 -5.47
CA ALA A 147 -7.39 -1.85 -6.56
C ALA A 147 -7.50 -2.84 -7.72
N SER A 148 -7.89 -4.10 -7.46
CA SER A 148 -8.05 -5.14 -8.49
C SER A 148 -9.39 -5.08 -9.21
N GLU A 149 -10.44 -4.54 -8.57
CA GLU A 149 -11.79 -4.46 -9.14
C GLU A 149 -11.97 -3.28 -10.13
N ILE A 150 -11.13 -2.24 -10.07
CA ILE A 150 -11.23 -1.09 -10.97
C ILE A 150 -11.22 -1.52 -12.44
N PRO A 151 -10.23 -2.30 -12.93
CA PRO A 151 -10.22 -2.75 -14.32
C PRO A 151 -11.36 -3.72 -14.67
N ALA A 152 -11.85 -4.49 -13.69
CA ALA A 152 -12.94 -5.45 -13.91
C ALA A 152 -14.28 -4.75 -14.10
N LEU A 153 -14.53 -3.63 -13.41
CA LEU A 153 -15.76 -2.84 -13.52
C LEU A 153 -15.81 -2.02 -14.82
N GLU A 154 -14.67 -1.53 -15.29
CA GLU A 154 -14.57 -0.81 -16.58
C GLU A 154 -14.85 -1.72 -17.79
N GLY A 155 -14.61 -3.03 -17.66
CA GLY A 155 -14.90 -4.02 -18.72
C GLY A 155 -16.36 -4.51 -18.77
N LEU A 156 -17.22 -4.07 -17.85
CA LEU A 156 -18.62 -4.48 -17.72
C LEU A 156 -19.62 -3.37 -18.10
N GLY A 157 -19.14 -2.18 -18.54
CA GLY A 157 -19.92 -0.99 -18.90
C GLY A 157 -20.15 -0.80 -20.42
#